data_95a68b7c6c74cf12b90e5137a784ecbd
#
_entry.id   95a68b7c6c74cf12b90e5137a784ecbd
#
_cell.length_a   1.000
_cell.length_b   1.000
_cell.length_c   1.000
_cell.angle_alpha   90.00
_cell.angle_beta   90.00
_cell.angle_gamma   90.00
#
_symmetry.space_group_name_H-M   'P 1'
#
loop_
_entity.id
_entity.type
_entity.pdbx_description
1 polymer ?
#
loop_
_entity_poly.entity_id
_entity_poly.type
_entity_poly.pdbx_seq_one_letter_code
_entity_poly.pdbx_strand_id
1 'polypeptide(L)'
;GVDIFIEPEAPAGVELTDRAHLVGEVTNRGGYMRLAATATVPYRGACARCLDPVSGVFSIPFERTVVTEGTLTEEQLEEDVDEYLVLNDGMLDADDAVREALILSFPMRLLCREDCPGLCPVCGKPLREGACGCVTREVDPRWAPLAALRFDDEEEAENN
;
A
#
# COMPACT_ATOMS: atom_id res chain seq x y z
N GLY A 1 -13.18 -11.25 -20.19
CA GLY A 1 -13.23 -10.42 -18.97
C GLY A 1 -13.25 -11.30 -17.75
N VAL A 2 -12.68 -10.79 -16.66
CA VAL A 2 -12.68 -11.40 -15.33
C VAL A 2 -13.51 -10.50 -14.43
N ASP A 3 -14.43 -11.07 -13.65
CA ASP A 3 -15.27 -10.38 -12.68
C ASP A 3 -15.58 -11.37 -11.55
N ILE A 4 -14.79 -11.30 -10.48
CA ILE A 4 -14.84 -12.28 -9.38
C ILE A 4 -14.62 -11.60 -8.02
N PHE A 5 -15.03 -12.29 -6.96
CA PHE A 5 -14.74 -11.90 -5.57
C PHE A 5 -13.78 -12.90 -4.95
N ILE A 6 -12.77 -12.37 -4.29
CA ILE A 6 -11.70 -13.14 -3.63
C ILE A 6 -11.52 -12.67 -2.18
N GLU A 7 -10.89 -13.49 -1.36
CA GLU A 7 -10.62 -13.21 0.05
C GLU A 7 -9.10 -13.17 0.33
N PRO A 8 -8.41 -12.09 -0.10
CA PRO A 8 -6.97 -12.00 0.12
C PRO A 8 -6.65 -11.78 1.60
N GLU A 9 -5.45 -12.16 2.00
CA GLU A 9 -4.94 -11.87 3.34
C GLU A 9 -4.75 -10.37 3.54
N ALA A 10 -5.20 -9.86 4.69
CA ALA A 10 -5.09 -8.44 5.02
C ALA A 10 -3.65 -8.04 5.36
N PRO A 11 -3.18 -6.84 4.97
CA PRO A 11 -1.94 -6.28 5.47
C PRO A 11 -1.95 -6.10 6.99
N ALA A 12 -0.78 -6.13 7.63
CA ALA A 12 -0.66 -5.99 9.07
C ALA A 12 -1.31 -4.69 9.59
N GLY A 13 -2.17 -4.81 10.60
CA GLY A 13 -2.86 -3.67 11.21
C GLY A 13 -4.08 -3.16 10.45
N VAL A 14 -4.52 -3.87 9.42
CA VAL A 14 -5.69 -3.57 8.60
C VAL A 14 -6.66 -4.74 8.66
N GLU A 15 -7.94 -4.44 8.68
CA GLU A 15 -9.03 -5.40 8.56
C GLU A 15 -9.71 -5.17 7.21
N LEU A 16 -9.87 -6.22 6.43
CA LEU A 16 -10.71 -6.18 5.23
C LEU A 16 -12.16 -6.36 5.68
N THR A 17 -13.03 -5.44 5.30
CA THR A 17 -14.42 -5.44 5.79
C THR A 17 -15.35 -6.24 4.89
N ASP A 18 -14.91 -6.59 3.69
CA ASP A 18 -15.61 -7.43 2.72
C ASP A 18 -14.58 -8.07 1.78
N ARG A 19 -15.07 -8.93 0.88
CA ARG A 19 -14.27 -9.55 -0.18
C ARG A 19 -13.69 -8.52 -1.12
N ALA A 20 -12.51 -8.80 -1.64
CA ALA A 20 -11.94 -8.01 -2.72
C ALA A 20 -12.69 -8.29 -4.03
N HIS A 21 -13.09 -7.25 -4.74
CA HIS A 21 -13.68 -7.34 -6.07
C HIS A 21 -12.61 -7.17 -7.13
N LEU A 22 -12.38 -8.20 -7.93
CA LEU A 22 -11.39 -8.22 -9.01
C LEU A 22 -12.10 -8.11 -10.35
N VAL A 23 -11.80 -7.04 -11.07
CA VAL A 23 -12.30 -6.81 -12.43
C VAL A 23 -11.14 -6.61 -13.38
N GLY A 24 -11.14 -7.32 -14.51
CA GLY A 24 -10.05 -7.22 -15.47
C GLY A 24 -10.28 -8.04 -16.74
N GLU A 25 -9.20 -8.19 -17.47
CA GLU A 25 -9.21 -9.01 -18.69
C GLU A 25 -7.91 -9.77 -18.87
N VAL A 26 -8.02 -10.96 -19.42
CA VAL A 26 -6.88 -11.72 -19.93
C VAL A 26 -6.86 -11.57 -21.45
N THR A 27 -5.74 -11.08 -21.96
CA THR A 27 -5.51 -10.94 -23.41
C THR A 27 -4.46 -11.94 -23.86
N ASN A 28 -4.60 -12.49 -25.06
CA ASN A 28 -3.58 -13.34 -25.69
C ASN A 28 -3.17 -12.70 -27.02
N ARG A 29 -1.91 -12.34 -27.13
CA ARG A 29 -1.33 -11.76 -28.34
C ARG A 29 -0.12 -12.59 -28.76
N GLY A 30 -0.31 -13.45 -29.78
CA GLY A 30 0.80 -14.22 -30.37
C GLY A 30 1.49 -15.18 -29.41
N GLY A 31 0.77 -15.77 -28.45
CA GLY A 31 1.31 -16.70 -27.46
C GLY A 31 1.67 -16.08 -26.12
N TYR A 32 1.62 -14.75 -26.01
CA TYR A 32 1.80 -14.04 -24.74
C TYR A 32 0.43 -13.74 -24.14
N MET A 33 0.14 -14.35 -23.01
CA MET A 33 -1.07 -14.04 -22.24
C MET A 33 -0.70 -13.00 -21.17
N ARG A 34 -1.61 -12.03 -20.96
CA ARG A 34 -1.46 -10.96 -19.98
C ARG A 34 -2.77 -10.77 -19.25
N LEU A 35 -2.72 -10.78 -17.93
CA LEU A 35 -3.79 -10.35 -17.05
C LEU A 35 -3.59 -8.87 -16.75
N ALA A 36 -4.57 -8.04 -17.07
CA ALA A 36 -4.66 -6.66 -16.60
C ALA A 36 -5.94 -6.53 -15.78
N ALA A 37 -5.80 -6.20 -14.50
CA ALA A 37 -6.92 -6.20 -13.58
C ALA A 37 -6.83 -5.08 -12.54
N THR A 38 -7.97 -4.76 -11.95
CA THR A 38 -8.06 -3.86 -10.79
C THR A 38 -8.76 -4.60 -9.67
N ALA A 39 -8.10 -4.69 -8.52
CA ALA A 39 -8.70 -5.18 -7.29
C ALA A 39 -9.21 -4.01 -6.45
N THR A 40 -10.46 -4.09 -6.02
CA THR A 40 -11.11 -3.10 -5.17
C THR A 40 -11.37 -3.72 -3.81
N VAL A 41 -10.76 -3.16 -2.76
CA VAL A 41 -10.72 -3.78 -1.43
C VAL A 41 -11.24 -2.81 -0.37
N PRO A 42 -12.38 -3.06 0.25
CA PRO A 42 -12.87 -2.27 1.37
C PRO A 42 -12.10 -2.63 2.64
N TYR A 43 -11.65 -1.60 3.37
CA TYR A 43 -10.79 -1.80 4.54
C TYR A 43 -11.20 -0.93 5.72
N ARG A 44 -10.75 -1.36 6.91
CA ARG A 44 -10.78 -0.60 8.16
C ARG A 44 -9.42 -0.73 8.86
N GLY A 45 -9.00 0.34 9.50
CA GLY A 45 -7.80 0.38 10.32
C GLY A 45 -7.82 1.53 11.29
N ALA A 46 -6.69 1.82 11.93
CA ALA A 46 -6.53 2.95 12.82
C ALA A 46 -5.61 4.01 12.19
N CYS A 47 -5.93 5.28 12.43
CA CYS A 47 -5.04 6.37 12.07
C CYS A 47 -3.70 6.24 12.80
N ALA A 48 -2.58 6.25 12.06
CA ALA A 48 -1.24 6.10 12.63
C ALA A 48 -0.83 7.26 13.57
N ARG A 49 -1.58 8.37 13.55
CA ARG A 49 -1.28 9.55 14.39
C ARG A 49 -2.21 9.71 15.59
N CYS A 50 -3.52 9.51 15.42
CA CYS A 50 -4.50 9.76 16.48
C CYS A 50 -5.27 8.53 16.94
N LEU A 51 -5.03 7.37 16.32
CA LEU A 51 -5.65 6.08 16.60
C LEU A 51 -7.16 6.02 16.31
N ASP A 52 -7.74 7.07 15.75
CA ASP A 52 -9.14 7.03 15.34
C ASP A 52 -9.36 5.99 14.23
N PRO A 53 -10.55 5.39 14.17
CA PRO A 53 -10.88 4.46 13.11
C PRO A 53 -10.88 5.16 11.76
N VAL A 54 -10.25 4.52 10.78
CA VAL A 54 -10.22 4.92 9.37
C VAL A 54 -10.79 3.79 8.56
N SER A 55 -11.71 4.09 7.65
CA SER A 55 -12.25 3.13 6.70
C SER A 55 -12.30 3.73 5.31
N GLY A 56 -12.17 2.89 4.30
CA GLY A 56 -12.19 3.31 2.92
C GLY A 56 -12.23 2.13 1.97
N VAL A 57 -12.08 2.43 0.70
CA VAL A 57 -11.95 1.45 -0.36
C VAL A 57 -10.64 1.71 -1.07
N PHE A 58 -9.81 0.69 -1.18
CA PHE A 58 -8.52 0.76 -1.85
C PHE A 58 -8.63 0.10 -3.21
N SER A 59 -8.16 0.77 -4.26
CA SER A 59 -8.21 0.29 -5.64
C SER A 59 -6.79 0.10 -6.15
N ILE A 60 -6.48 -1.11 -6.59
CA ILE A 60 -5.13 -1.55 -6.95
C ILE A 60 -5.17 -2.05 -8.39
N PRO A 61 -4.71 -1.27 -9.36
CA PRO A 61 -4.44 -1.77 -10.69
C PRO A 61 -3.15 -2.59 -10.68
N PHE A 62 -3.16 -3.75 -11.32
CA PHE A 62 -1.98 -4.55 -11.52
C PHE A 62 -2.01 -5.31 -12.84
N GLU A 63 -0.85 -5.69 -13.31
CA GLU A 63 -0.68 -6.46 -14.53
C GLU A 63 0.30 -7.60 -14.24
N ARG A 64 0.01 -8.77 -14.82
CA ARG A 64 0.86 -9.96 -14.73
C ARG A 64 0.91 -10.66 -16.07
N THR A 65 2.07 -11.21 -16.39
CA THR A 65 2.23 -12.14 -17.50
C THR A 65 1.71 -13.52 -17.09
N VAL A 66 0.84 -14.10 -17.90
CA VAL A 66 0.29 -15.44 -17.64
C VAL A 66 1.01 -16.43 -18.53
N VAL A 67 1.56 -17.46 -17.92
CA VAL A 67 2.28 -18.54 -18.59
C VAL A 67 1.59 -19.87 -18.34
N THR A 68 1.64 -20.80 -19.30
CA THR A 68 1.16 -22.16 -19.08
C THR A 68 2.21 -23.00 -18.38
N GLU A 69 1.77 -23.95 -17.58
CA GLU A 69 2.64 -24.90 -16.91
C GLU A 69 3.65 -25.52 -17.89
N GLY A 70 4.93 -25.57 -17.49
CA GLY A 70 6.02 -26.10 -18.31
C GLY A 70 6.55 -25.16 -19.40
N THR A 71 6.05 -23.93 -19.53
CA THR A 71 6.59 -22.94 -20.49
C THR A 71 7.91 -22.33 -20.01
N LEU A 72 8.07 -22.15 -18.69
CA LEU A 72 9.27 -21.65 -18.05
C LEU A 72 9.92 -22.75 -17.21
N THR A 73 11.24 -22.68 -17.03
CA THR A 73 11.96 -23.55 -16.10
C THR A 73 11.71 -23.10 -14.66
N GLU A 74 11.89 -24.00 -13.69
CA GLU A 74 11.76 -23.65 -12.25
C GLU A 74 12.69 -22.48 -11.89
N GLU A 75 13.91 -22.44 -12.43
CA GLU A 75 14.89 -21.39 -12.21
C GLU A 75 14.40 -20.01 -12.71
N GLN A 76 13.74 -19.97 -13.88
CA GLN A 76 13.14 -18.73 -14.42
C GLN A 76 11.91 -18.27 -13.63
N LEU A 77 11.13 -19.19 -13.08
CA LEU A 77 10.00 -18.87 -12.21
C LEU A 77 10.46 -18.35 -10.84
N GLU A 78 11.60 -18.86 -10.32
CA GLU A 78 12.17 -18.39 -9.05
C GLU A 78 12.85 -17.01 -9.16
N GLU A 79 13.44 -16.68 -10.31
CA GLU A 79 14.09 -15.37 -10.54
C GLU A 79 13.07 -14.23 -10.66
N ASP A 80 11.91 -14.49 -11.27
CA ASP A 80 10.88 -13.47 -11.57
C ASP A 80 9.50 -13.87 -11.02
N VAL A 81 9.44 -14.37 -9.78
CA VAL A 81 8.23 -14.87 -9.10
C VAL A 81 7.08 -13.88 -9.19
N ASP A 82 7.39 -12.58 -9.09
CA ASP A 82 6.40 -11.50 -9.04
C ASP A 82 5.87 -11.10 -10.42
N GLU A 83 6.46 -11.60 -11.51
CA GLU A 83 6.09 -11.20 -12.88
C GLU A 83 5.11 -12.18 -13.53
N TYR A 84 5.16 -13.45 -13.14
CA TYR A 84 4.45 -14.52 -13.81
C TYR A 84 3.33 -15.11 -12.95
N LEU A 85 2.19 -15.36 -13.59
CA LEU A 85 1.12 -16.21 -13.06
C LEU A 85 1.06 -17.50 -13.89
N VAL A 86 1.07 -18.62 -13.23
CA VAL A 86 1.03 -19.92 -13.90
C VAL A 86 -0.43 -20.37 -14.08
N LEU A 87 -0.80 -20.65 -15.33
CA LEU A 87 -2.08 -21.23 -15.68
C LEU A 87 -1.99 -22.75 -15.52
N ASN A 88 -2.64 -23.31 -14.50
CA ASN A 88 -2.69 -24.73 -14.21
C ASN A 88 -4.05 -25.29 -14.67
N ASP A 89 -4.04 -26.28 -15.55
CA ASP A 89 -5.27 -26.91 -16.08
C ASP A 89 -6.33 -25.91 -16.57
N GLY A 90 -5.90 -24.79 -17.14
CA GLY A 90 -6.82 -23.74 -17.64
C GLY A 90 -7.38 -22.84 -16.53
N MET A 91 -6.94 -23.00 -15.29
CA MET A 91 -7.31 -22.16 -14.15
C MET A 91 -6.13 -21.27 -13.73
N LEU A 92 -6.44 -20.04 -13.38
CA LEU A 92 -5.49 -19.05 -12.88
C LEU A 92 -5.81 -18.77 -11.41
N ASP A 93 -4.83 -18.94 -10.54
CA ASP A 93 -4.94 -18.49 -9.16
C ASP A 93 -4.65 -16.98 -9.11
N ALA A 94 -5.67 -16.21 -8.79
CA ALA A 94 -5.58 -14.75 -8.69
C ALA A 94 -5.38 -14.28 -7.24
N ASP A 95 -5.56 -15.16 -6.25
CA ASP A 95 -5.51 -14.77 -4.82
C ASP A 95 -4.12 -14.31 -4.44
N ASP A 96 -3.08 -15.02 -4.84
CA ASP A 96 -1.69 -14.67 -4.58
C ASP A 96 -1.30 -13.35 -5.27
N ALA A 97 -1.70 -13.15 -6.53
CA ALA A 97 -1.41 -11.92 -7.26
C ALA A 97 -2.07 -10.69 -6.62
N VAL A 98 -3.31 -10.83 -6.15
CA VAL A 98 -4.00 -9.73 -5.47
C VAL A 98 -3.41 -9.49 -4.08
N ARG A 99 -3.08 -10.55 -3.34
CA ARG A 99 -2.42 -10.44 -2.03
C ARG A 99 -1.10 -9.68 -2.14
N GLU A 100 -0.29 -10.04 -3.09
CA GLU A 100 1.00 -9.40 -3.35
C GLU A 100 0.83 -7.93 -3.76
N ALA A 101 -0.03 -7.66 -4.75
CA ALA A 101 -0.35 -6.31 -5.17
C ALA A 101 -0.89 -5.45 -4.01
N LEU A 102 -1.69 -6.04 -3.12
CA LEU A 102 -2.20 -5.39 -1.92
C LEU A 102 -1.08 -5.04 -0.95
N ILE A 103 -0.18 -5.97 -0.64
CA ILE A 103 0.94 -5.75 0.29
C ILE A 103 1.88 -4.67 -0.24
N LEU A 104 2.21 -4.69 -1.53
CA LEU A 104 3.15 -3.75 -2.13
C LEU A 104 2.59 -2.34 -2.31
N SER A 105 1.29 -2.23 -2.57
CA SER A 105 0.65 -0.96 -2.91
C SER A 105 -0.10 -0.31 -1.75
N PHE A 106 -0.45 -1.09 -0.69
CA PHE A 106 -1.20 -0.55 0.43
C PHE A 106 -0.36 0.47 1.20
N PRO A 107 -0.92 1.63 1.58
CA PRO A 107 -0.18 2.65 2.30
C PRO A 107 0.31 2.12 3.66
N MET A 108 1.60 2.27 3.95
CA MET A 108 2.20 1.82 5.22
C MET A 108 1.59 2.51 6.44
N ARG A 109 0.91 3.62 6.27
CA ARG A 109 0.26 4.39 7.33
C ARG A 109 -1.10 4.89 6.88
N LEU A 110 -2.13 4.49 7.58
CA LEU A 110 -3.45 5.07 7.41
C LEU A 110 -3.54 6.38 8.18
N LEU A 111 -4.13 7.39 7.59
CA LEU A 111 -4.38 8.67 8.22
C LEU A 111 -5.87 9.02 8.09
N CYS A 112 -6.48 9.52 9.17
CA CYS A 112 -7.86 10.01 9.11
C CYS A 112 -7.99 11.27 8.25
N ARG A 113 -6.88 12.04 8.14
CA ARG A 113 -6.68 13.18 7.26
C ARG A 113 -5.18 13.44 7.12
N GLU A 114 -4.77 14.04 6.04
CA GLU A 114 -3.36 14.27 5.70
C GLU A 114 -2.63 15.10 6.76
N ASP A 115 -3.28 16.14 7.27
CA ASP A 115 -2.79 17.06 8.30
C ASP A 115 -3.14 16.65 9.74
N CYS A 116 -3.44 15.36 9.99
CA CYS A 116 -3.81 14.89 11.32
C CYS A 116 -2.75 15.29 12.36
N PRO A 117 -3.08 16.09 13.39
CA PRO A 117 -2.12 16.54 14.40
C PRO A 117 -1.69 15.43 15.38
N GLY A 118 -2.43 14.32 15.42
CA GLY A 118 -2.13 13.18 16.28
C GLY A 118 -2.52 13.38 17.73
N LEU A 119 -1.83 12.61 18.59
CA LEU A 119 -1.96 12.65 20.05
C LEU A 119 -0.80 13.41 20.67
N CYS A 120 -1.02 14.02 21.80
CA CYS A 120 0.06 14.58 22.61
C CYS A 120 0.99 13.45 23.10
N PRO A 121 2.31 13.51 22.85
CA PRO A 121 3.24 12.45 23.27
C PRO A 121 3.41 12.35 24.80
N VAL A 122 2.97 13.36 25.55
CA VAL A 122 3.09 13.38 27.02
C VAL A 122 1.85 12.84 27.70
N CYS A 123 0.64 13.32 27.32
CA CYS A 123 -0.60 12.97 28.00
C CYS A 123 -1.60 12.17 27.17
N GLY A 124 -1.30 11.90 25.87
CA GLY A 124 -2.18 11.14 24.99
C GLY A 124 -3.45 11.88 24.52
N LYS A 125 -3.64 13.15 24.91
CA LYS A 125 -4.83 13.90 24.48
C LYS A 125 -4.81 14.14 22.97
N PRO A 126 -5.95 13.96 22.26
CA PRO A 126 -6.05 14.30 20.84
C PRO A 126 -5.81 15.79 20.60
N LEU A 127 -4.76 16.12 19.84
CA LEU A 127 -4.38 17.52 19.58
C LEU A 127 -5.39 18.27 18.70
N ARG A 128 -6.28 17.56 18.01
CA ARG A 128 -7.40 18.16 17.29
C ARG A 128 -8.43 18.86 18.21
N GLU A 129 -8.47 18.48 19.50
CA GLU A 129 -9.35 19.08 20.51
C GLU A 129 -8.74 20.32 21.17
N GLY A 130 -7.56 20.73 20.69
CA GLY A 130 -6.81 21.87 21.19
C GLY A 130 -5.57 21.50 21.99
N ALA A 131 -4.77 22.49 22.28
CA ALA A 131 -3.53 22.31 23.05
C ALA A 131 -3.81 21.78 24.45
N CYS A 132 -2.99 20.85 24.92
CA CYS A 132 -3.12 20.23 26.23
C CYS A 132 -2.33 20.97 27.35
N GLY A 133 -1.52 21.98 27.00
CA GLY A 133 -0.63 22.69 27.91
C GLY A 133 0.62 21.92 28.36
N CYS A 134 0.82 20.71 27.83
CA CYS A 134 2.07 19.96 28.10
C CYS A 134 3.26 20.57 27.38
N VAL A 135 4.41 20.63 28.06
CA VAL A 135 5.68 21.03 27.43
C VAL A 135 6.20 19.81 26.64
N THR A 136 6.15 19.91 25.31
CA THR A 136 6.54 18.79 24.43
C THR A 136 7.96 18.88 23.91
N ARG A 137 8.73 19.92 24.24
CA ARG A 137 10.06 20.19 23.72
C ARG A 137 11.10 20.37 24.80
N GLU A 138 11.60 19.28 25.34
CA GLU A 138 12.99 19.27 25.81
C GLU A 138 13.84 18.75 24.65
N VAL A 139 14.64 19.65 24.07
CA VAL A 139 15.61 19.26 23.04
C VAL A 139 16.71 18.48 23.75
N ASP A 140 16.89 17.20 23.42
CA ASP A 140 18.00 16.40 23.92
C ASP A 140 19.31 17.17 23.63
N PRO A 141 20.15 17.42 24.67
CA PRO A 141 21.40 18.19 24.53
C PRO A 141 22.34 17.66 23.42
N ARG A 142 22.25 16.36 23.10
CA ARG A 142 23.04 15.74 22.04
C ARG A 142 22.68 16.25 20.64
N TRP A 143 21.45 16.71 20.46
CA TRP A 143 20.94 17.26 19.18
C TRP A 143 21.01 18.79 19.12
N ALA A 144 21.43 19.45 20.22
CA ALA A 144 21.52 20.90 20.26
C ALA A 144 22.40 21.51 19.13
N PRO A 145 23.52 20.86 18.69
CA PRO A 145 24.31 21.36 17.57
C PRO A 145 23.54 21.40 16.22
N LEU A 146 22.52 20.55 16.04
CA LEU A 146 21.71 20.55 14.80
C LEU A 146 20.83 21.79 14.69
N ALA A 147 20.50 22.45 15.79
CA ALA A 147 19.74 23.70 15.77
C ALA A 147 20.53 24.88 15.15
N ALA A 148 21.85 24.75 15.03
CA ALA A 148 22.71 25.74 14.38
C ALA A 148 22.86 25.53 12.87
N LEU A 149 22.39 24.39 12.34
CA LEU A 149 22.40 24.13 10.90
C LEU A 149 21.36 25.05 10.22
N ARG A 150 21.84 25.85 9.33
CA ARG A 150 21.01 26.63 8.40
C ARG A 150 21.10 25.97 7.04
N PHE A 151 19.97 25.58 6.49
CA PHE A 151 19.86 25.19 5.11
C PHE A 151 19.53 26.47 4.35
N ASP A 152 20.46 26.95 3.53
CA ASP A 152 20.18 28.05 2.60
C ASP A 152 19.32 27.45 1.48
N ASP A 153 18.01 27.67 1.54
CA ASP A 153 17.04 27.35 0.48
C ASP A 153 17.17 28.39 -0.68
N GLU A 154 18.41 28.65 -1.13
CA GLU A 154 18.66 29.46 -2.30
C GLU A 154 19.30 28.61 -3.39
N GLU A 155 18.47 27.95 -4.23
CA GLU A 155 18.80 27.64 -5.64
C GLU A 155 17.65 26.92 -6.34
N GLU A 156 16.47 27.57 -6.49
CA GLU A 156 15.55 27.22 -7.59
C GLU A 156 14.70 28.42 -8.04
N ALA A 157 15.34 29.50 -8.38
CA ALA A 157 14.66 30.63 -9.03
C ALA A 157 15.54 31.32 -10.06
N GLU A 158 16.17 30.58 -10.98
CA GLU A 158 16.67 31.17 -12.24
C GLU A 158 16.91 30.05 -13.26
N ASN A 159 15.87 29.59 -13.94
CA ASN A 159 15.99 29.30 -15.38
C ASN A 159 14.59 29.26 -16.03
N ASN A 160 14.16 30.41 -16.49
CA ASN A 160 13.10 30.56 -17.48
C ASN A 160 13.74 30.79 -18.84
#